data_fa3ed25c8c02de6f030911899cc37fad
#
_entry.id   fa3ed25c8c02de6f030911899cc37fad
#
_cell.length_a   1.000
_cell.length_b   1.000
_cell.length_c   1.000
_cell.angle_alpha   90.00
_cell.angle_beta   90.00
_cell.angle_gamma   90.00
#
_symmetry.space_group_name_H-M   'P 1'
#
loop_
_entity.id
_entity.type
_entity.pdbx_description
1 polymer ?
#
loop_
_entity_poly.entity_id
_entity_poly.type
_entity_poly.pdbx_seq_one_letter_code
_entity_poly.pdbx_strand_id
1 'polypeptide(L)'
;ALGYVPNYNARSLRTGKKGIIGFVLPDISNSYFATIIEEVENVLGENGYHLIIVNTREDEENEEYHIKYLASGVVDALLIASTMHKYERLERLLPINFPVLLVDRYFENSKYDTVTVSSSQAIYNCIRELFFHNHSKIGFIAGIPHISTTIDRVKAYQQAMLDFKLPVLD
;
A
#
# COMPACT_ATOMS: atom_id res chain seq x y z
N ALA A 1 16.83 41.47 5.49
CA ALA A 1 16.59 40.12 6.03
C ALA A 1 17.93 39.39 6.11
N LEU A 2 18.28 38.84 7.29
CA LEU A 2 19.61 38.25 7.58
C LEU A 2 19.85 36.88 6.94
N GLY A 3 19.03 36.44 5.96
CA GLY A 3 19.18 35.17 5.25
C GLY A 3 19.17 33.92 6.15
N TYR A 4 18.54 33.99 7.33
CA TYR A 4 18.45 32.86 8.25
C TYR A 4 17.59 31.75 7.64
N VAL A 5 18.18 30.59 7.41
CA VAL A 5 17.46 29.35 7.04
C VAL A 5 17.37 28.49 8.31
N PRO A 6 16.15 28.13 8.74
CA PRO A 6 15.95 27.27 9.89
C PRO A 6 16.66 25.91 9.69
N ASN A 7 17.45 25.50 10.68
CA ASN A 7 18.08 24.17 10.64
C ASN A 7 17.05 23.13 11.15
N TYR A 8 16.50 22.35 10.23
CA TYR A 8 15.51 21.30 10.52
C TYR A 8 16.04 20.23 11.49
N ASN A 9 17.33 19.89 11.42
CA ASN A 9 17.95 18.94 12.35
C ASN A 9 17.97 19.47 13.78
N ALA A 10 18.28 20.77 13.97
CA ALA A 10 18.25 21.39 15.30
C ALA A 10 16.81 21.47 15.85
N ARG A 11 15.81 21.70 14.98
CA ARG A 11 14.40 21.66 15.37
C ARG A 11 13.96 20.25 15.78
N SER A 12 14.34 19.22 15.03
CA SER A 12 13.96 17.82 15.31
C SER A 12 14.55 17.33 16.63
N LEU A 13 15.77 17.72 16.98
CA LEU A 13 16.38 17.41 18.28
C LEU A 13 15.58 17.99 19.45
N ARG A 14 14.98 19.17 19.28
CA ARG A 14 14.19 19.84 20.32
C ARG A 14 12.76 19.29 20.43
N THR A 15 12.15 18.95 19.30
CA THR A 15 10.72 18.54 19.25
C THR A 15 10.53 17.03 19.27
N GLY A 16 11.57 16.26 19.05
CA GLY A 16 11.50 14.80 18.83
C GLY A 16 10.82 14.40 17.51
N LYS A 17 10.43 15.38 16.68
CA LYS A 17 9.74 15.15 15.40
C LYS A 17 10.55 15.73 14.25
N LYS A 18 10.61 15.01 13.14
CA LYS A 18 11.30 15.44 11.91
C LYS A 18 10.39 16.22 10.97
N GLY A 19 9.09 15.97 11.04
CA GLY A 19 8.11 16.49 10.10
C GLY A 19 8.18 15.78 8.74
N ILE A 20 8.60 14.52 8.72
CA ILE A 20 8.77 13.74 7.49
C ILE A 20 8.02 12.42 7.63
N ILE A 21 7.23 12.08 6.63
CA ILE A 21 6.54 10.79 6.49
C ILE A 21 7.16 10.05 5.30
N GLY A 22 7.41 8.75 5.45
CA GLY A 22 7.86 7.91 4.36
C GLY A 22 6.69 7.19 3.71
N PHE A 23 6.66 7.10 2.38
CA PHE A 23 5.74 6.25 1.65
C PHE A 23 6.53 5.22 0.84
N VAL A 24 6.46 3.98 1.27
CA VAL A 24 7.06 2.82 0.62
C VAL A 24 6.02 2.15 -0.23
N LEU A 25 6.24 2.09 -1.54
CA LEU A 25 5.25 1.59 -2.51
C LEU A 25 5.92 0.73 -3.60
N PRO A 26 5.15 -0.17 -4.23
CA PRO A 26 5.71 -1.18 -5.13
C PRO A 26 6.08 -0.64 -6.51
N ASP A 27 5.33 0.33 -7.03
CA ASP A 27 5.54 0.86 -8.39
C ASP A 27 5.04 2.30 -8.52
N ILE A 28 5.97 3.25 -8.58
CA ILE A 28 5.67 4.66 -8.77
C ILE A 28 5.11 4.99 -10.17
N SER A 29 5.35 4.12 -11.15
CA SER A 29 4.83 4.31 -12.52
C SER A 29 3.35 3.94 -12.67
N ASN A 30 2.81 3.23 -11.68
CA ASN A 30 1.40 2.89 -11.63
C ASN A 30 0.55 4.12 -11.29
N SER A 31 -0.33 4.52 -12.20
CA SER A 31 -1.19 5.71 -12.04
C SER A 31 -2.07 5.66 -10.78
N TYR A 32 -2.43 4.48 -10.30
CA TYR A 32 -3.15 4.31 -9.04
C TYR A 32 -2.35 4.85 -7.85
N PHE A 33 -1.08 4.45 -7.73
CA PHE A 33 -0.22 4.97 -6.66
C PHE A 33 0.14 6.44 -6.88
N ALA A 34 0.30 6.89 -8.11
CA ALA A 34 0.56 8.30 -8.40
C ALA A 34 -0.57 9.22 -7.88
N THR A 35 -1.83 8.82 -8.07
CA THR A 35 -2.98 9.55 -7.53
C THR A 35 -3.00 9.57 -5.99
N ILE A 36 -2.69 8.44 -5.35
CA ILE A 36 -2.60 8.38 -3.88
C ILE A 36 -1.49 9.27 -3.35
N ILE A 37 -0.33 9.29 -4.02
CA ILE A 37 0.81 10.14 -3.64
C ILE A 37 0.40 11.60 -3.67
N GLU A 38 -0.25 12.05 -4.74
CA GLU A 38 -0.68 13.44 -4.90
C GLU A 38 -1.60 13.89 -3.75
N GLU A 39 -2.59 13.07 -3.41
CA GLU A 39 -3.51 13.38 -2.31
C GLU A 39 -2.82 13.34 -0.93
N VAL A 40 -1.94 12.37 -0.71
CA VAL A 40 -1.16 12.26 0.52
C VAL A 40 -0.23 13.47 0.67
N GLU A 41 0.46 13.89 -0.40
CA GLU A 41 1.36 15.05 -0.39
C GLU A 41 0.59 16.34 -0.04
N ASN A 42 -0.59 16.55 -0.66
CA ASN A 42 -1.44 17.71 -0.37
C ASN A 42 -1.80 17.76 1.11
N VAL A 43 -2.34 16.68 1.67
CA VAL A 43 -2.75 16.62 3.08
C VAL A 43 -1.57 16.81 4.03
N LEU A 44 -0.44 16.19 3.74
CA LEU A 44 0.77 16.31 4.56
C LEU A 44 1.34 17.73 4.49
N GLY A 45 1.37 18.35 3.31
CA GLY A 45 1.84 19.72 3.11
C GLY A 45 1.02 20.75 3.89
N GLU A 46 -0.30 20.64 3.88
CA GLU A 46 -1.20 21.49 4.68
C GLU A 46 -0.95 21.36 6.20
N ASN A 47 -0.45 20.20 6.65
CA ASN A 47 -0.15 19.93 8.05
C ASN A 47 1.33 20.11 8.41
N GLY A 48 2.15 20.66 7.49
CA GLY A 48 3.56 20.97 7.73
C GLY A 48 4.48 19.76 7.75
N TYR A 49 4.07 18.65 7.11
CA TYR A 49 4.91 17.47 6.89
C TYR A 49 5.44 17.43 5.46
N HIS A 50 6.58 16.77 5.30
CA HIS A 50 7.17 16.44 3.99
C HIS A 50 7.00 14.96 3.71
N LEU A 51 6.89 14.58 2.44
CA LEU A 51 6.77 13.21 2.00
C LEU A 51 8.09 12.74 1.36
N ILE A 52 8.58 11.56 1.80
CA ILE A 52 9.64 10.82 1.11
C ILE A 52 9.00 9.59 0.47
N ILE A 53 9.18 9.44 -0.85
CA ILE A 53 8.62 8.34 -1.61
C ILE A 53 9.76 7.36 -1.95
N VAL A 54 9.49 6.07 -1.76
CA VAL A 54 10.40 4.98 -2.10
C VAL A 54 9.69 3.97 -2.97
N ASN A 55 10.28 3.68 -4.14
CA ASN A 55 9.81 2.68 -5.08
C ASN A 55 10.54 1.35 -4.86
N THR A 56 9.86 0.32 -4.40
CA THR A 56 10.44 -0.99 -4.12
C THR A 56 10.56 -1.88 -5.35
N ARG A 57 9.83 -1.57 -6.44
CA ARG A 57 9.78 -2.35 -7.68
C ARG A 57 9.31 -3.79 -7.49
N GLU A 58 8.34 -4.00 -6.60
CA GLU A 58 7.83 -5.32 -6.21
C GLU A 58 8.92 -6.26 -5.67
N ASP A 59 10.00 -5.72 -5.11
CA ASP A 59 11.13 -6.47 -4.58
C ASP A 59 11.17 -6.38 -3.05
N GLU A 60 11.06 -7.54 -2.36
CA GLU A 60 11.02 -7.60 -0.89
C GLU A 60 12.34 -7.19 -0.23
N GLU A 61 13.49 -7.47 -0.86
CA GLU A 61 14.79 -7.11 -0.27
C GLU A 61 15.01 -5.60 -0.35
N ASN A 62 14.59 -5.01 -1.47
CA ASN A 62 14.61 -3.57 -1.66
C ASN A 62 13.64 -2.88 -0.67
N GLU A 63 12.45 -3.44 -0.48
CA GLU A 63 11.50 -2.95 0.51
C GLU A 63 12.08 -3.00 1.93
N GLU A 64 12.67 -4.14 2.33
CA GLU A 64 13.32 -4.31 3.63
C GLU A 64 14.44 -3.28 3.86
N TYR A 65 15.31 -3.10 2.86
CA TYR A 65 16.42 -2.13 2.93
C TYR A 65 15.90 -0.71 3.22
N HIS A 66 14.90 -0.29 2.46
CA HIS A 66 14.36 1.05 2.59
C HIS A 66 13.55 1.26 3.87
N ILE A 67 12.76 0.28 4.30
CA ILE A 67 12.03 0.37 5.58
C ILE A 67 13.01 0.51 6.73
N LYS A 68 14.06 -0.32 6.81
CA LYS A 68 15.09 -0.21 7.83
C LYS A 68 15.74 1.17 7.84
N TYR A 69 16.10 1.68 6.66
CA TYR A 69 16.70 2.99 6.54
C TYR A 69 15.79 4.11 7.03
N LEU A 70 14.55 4.14 6.55
CA LEU A 70 13.59 5.18 6.92
C LEU A 70 13.22 5.11 8.42
N ALA A 71 12.98 3.93 8.95
CA ALA A 71 12.62 3.72 10.34
C ALA A 71 13.78 3.94 11.32
N SER A 72 15.05 3.98 10.84
CA SER A 72 16.23 4.28 11.69
C SER A 72 16.29 5.72 12.20
N GLY A 73 15.21 6.46 12.04
CA GLY A 73 15.08 7.84 12.49
C GLY A 73 15.19 8.86 11.36
N VAL A 74 14.97 8.46 10.11
CA VAL A 74 14.85 9.38 8.95
C VAL A 74 13.46 10.00 8.89
N VAL A 75 12.40 9.22 9.20
CA VAL A 75 11.01 9.67 9.17
C VAL A 75 10.32 9.48 10.52
N ASP A 76 9.18 10.14 10.70
CA ASP A 76 8.35 10.04 11.91
C ASP A 76 7.33 8.88 11.83
N ALA A 77 6.91 8.51 10.63
CA ALA A 77 5.98 7.42 10.36
C ALA A 77 6.16 6.88 8.95
N LEU A 78 5.57 5.70 8.68
CA LEU A 78 5.55 5.09 7.36
C LEU A 78 4.13 4.80 6.87
N LEU A 79 3.89 5.14 5.61
CA LEU A 79 2.82 4.57 4.79
C LEU A 79 3.45 3.44 3.97
N ILE A 80 2.84 2.25 3.93
CA ILE A 80 3.45 1.09 3.29
C ILE A 80 2.42 0.34 2.44
N ALA A 81 2.66 0.24 1.14
CA ALA A 81 1.99 -0.72 0.25
C ALA A 81 2.92 -1.92 0.05
N SER A 82 2.92 -2.85 1.01
CA SER A 82 3.95 -3.89 1.11
C SER A 82 3.90 -4.91 -0.03
N THR A 83 5.09 -5.35 -0.45
CA THR A 83 5.29 -6.50 -1.35
C THR A 83 5.62 -7.78 -0.59
N MET A 84 5.82 -7.70 0.72
CA MET A 84 6.24 -8.83 1.54
C MET A 84 5.16 -9.92 1.63
N HIS A 85 5.61 -11.18 1.62
CA HIS A 85 4.74 -12.33 1.79
C HIS A 85 4.24 -12.51 3.22
N LYS A 86 5.02 -12.06 4.22
CA LYS A 86 4.76 -12.36 5.63
C LYS A 86 4.81 -11.09 6.48
N TYR A 87 3.76 -10.92 7.28
CA TYR A 87 3.64 -9.82 8.23
C TYR A 87 4.80 -9.78 9.24
N GLU A 88 5.23 -10.93 9.75
CA GLU A 88 6.30 -11.01 10.75
C GLU A 88 7.65 -10.51 10.22
N ARG A 89 7.85 -10.54 8.90
CA ARG A 89 9.04 -9.96 8.27
C ARG A 89 9.00 -8.44 8.39
N LEU A 90 7.88 -7.82 8.02
CA LEU A 90 7.67 -6.38 8.17
C LEU A 90 7.82 -5.93 9.63
N GLU A 91 7.17 -6.64 10.55
CA GLU A 91 7.16 -6.28 11.97
C GLU A 91 8.56 -6.24 12.58
N ARG A 92 9.45 -7.17 12.20
CA ARG A 92 10.84 -7.22 12.70
C ARG A 92 11.72 -6.07 12.22
N LEU A 93 11.34 -5.37 11.15
CA LEU A 93 12.11 -4.25 10.61
C LEU A 93 11.88 -2.95 11.36
N LEU A 94 10.82 -2.87 12.12
CA LEU A 94 10.30 -1.64 12.69
C LEU A 94 10.63 -1.55 14.19
N PRO A 95 11.02 -0.37 14.68
CA PRO A 95 11.14 -0.13 16.12
C PRO A 95 9.81 -0.36 16.83
N ILE A 96 9.87 -0.67 18.12
CA ILE A 96 8.67 -0.84 18.97
C ILE A 96 7.84 0.44 18.93
N ASN A 97 6.53 0.30 18.65
CA ASN A 97 5.56 1.39 18.57
C ASN A 97 5.86 2.41 17.45
N PHE A 98 6.63 2.03 16.44
CA PHE A 98 6.84 2.91 15.29
C PHE A 98 5.51 3.08 14.52
N PRO A 99 5.09 4.32 14.19
CA PRO A 99 3.82 4.56 13.54
C PRO A 99 3.84 4.05 12.08
N VAL A 100 2.89 3.17 11.76
CA VAL A 100 2.73 2.59 10.41
C VAL A 100 1.26 2.59 10.03
N LEU A 101 0.98 2.93 8.79
CA LEU A 101 -0.30 2.73 8.12
C LEU A 101 -0.07 1.90 6.86
N LEU A 102 -0.76 0.79 6.74
CA LEU A 102 -0.78 0.00 5.52
C LEU A 102 -1.74 0.65 4.50
N VAL A 103 -1.29 0.76 3.25
CA VAL A 103 -2.04 1.39 2.16
C VAL A 103 -2.24 0.38 1.04
N ASP A 104 -3.48 0.23 0.57
CA ASP A 104 -3.89 -0.69 -0.51
C ASP A 104 -3.75 -2.17 -0.15
N ARG A 105 -2.59 -2.57 0.35
CA ARG A 105 -2.23 -3.95 0.68
C ARG A 105 -2.23 -4.16 2.20
N TYR A 106 -2.70 -5.32 2.65
CA TYR A 106 -2.80 -5.63 4.07
C TYR A 106 -2.35 -7.07 4.38
N PHE A 107 -2.16 -7.35 5.65
CA PHE A 107 -1.93 -8.69 6.18
C PHE A 107 -3.08 -9.02 7.14
N GLU A 108 -3.67 -10.21 7.04
CA GLU A 108 -4.88 -10.59 7.82
C GLU A 108 -4.71 -10.42 9.34
N ASN A 109 -3.51 -10.68 9.88
CA ASN A 109 -3.23 -10.61 11.32
C ASN A 109 -2.36 -9.40 11.70
N SER A 110 -2.37 -8.35 10.88
CA SER A 110 -1.60 -7.14 11.17
C SER A 110 -2.17 -6.36 12.35
N LYS A 111 -1.29 -5.84 13.21
CA LYS A 111 -1.65 -4.85 14.24
C LYS A 111 -1.73 -3.43 13.71
N TYR A 112 -1.27 -3.19 12.46
CA TYR A 112 -1.26 -1.87 11.86
C TYR A 112 -2.62 -1.54 11.24
N ASP A 113 -3.03 -0.30 11.38
CA ASP A 113 -4.18 0.22 10.66
C ASP A 113 -3.98 0.10 9.16
N THR A 114 -5.07 -0.08 8.44
CA THR A 114 -5.03 -0.27 6.98
C THR A 114 -6.10 0.58 6.30
N VAL A 115 -5.70 1.24 5.21
CA VAL A 115 -6.62 1.89 4.27
C VAL A 115 -6.54 1.13 2.95
N THR A 116 -7.65 0.53 2.54
CA THR A 116 -7.74 -0.25 1.30
C THR A 116 -9.05 0.01 0.57
N VAL A 117 -9.08 -0.28 -0.74
CA VAL A 117 -10.28 -0.21 -1.55
C VAL A 117 -10.84 -1.61 -1.74
N SER A 118 -12.10 -1.84 -1.32
CA SER A 118 -12.77 -3.10 -1.58
C SER A 118 -13.08 -3.24 -3.06
N SER A 119 -12.37 -4.14 -3.76
CA SER A 119 -12.61 -4.47 -5.16
C SER A 119 -13.53 -5.68 -5.36
N SER A 120 -13.85 -6.42 -4.30
CA SER A 120 -14.60 -7.67 -4.39
C SER A 120 -15.98 -7.50 -5.03
N GLN A 121 -16.73 -6.48 -4.59
CA GLN A 121 -18.04 -6.21 -5.16
C GLN A 121 -17.96 -5.77 -6.64
N ALA A 122 -16.93 -5.02 -7.00
CA ALA A 122 -16.73 -4.58 -8.38
C ALA A 122 -16.42 -5.78 -9.29
N ILE A 123 -15.54 -6.69 -8.89
CA ILE A 123 -15.24 -7.91 -9.63
C ILE A 123 -16.50 -8.79 -9.78
N TYR A 124 -17.24 -9.00 -8.69
CA TYR A 124 -18.47 -9.75 -8.74
C TYR A 124 -19.48 -9.13 -9.74
N ASN A 125 -19.64 -7.81 -9.72
CA ASN A 125 -20.52 -7.10 -10.64
C ASN A 125 -20.06 -7.21 -12.10
N CYS A 126 -18.75 -7.16 -12.37
CA CYS A 126 -18.20 -7.38 -13.72
C CYS A 126 -18.55 -8.76 -14.25
N ILE A 127 -18.39 -9.82 -13.45
CA ILE A 127 -18.76 -11.18 -13.87
C ILE A 127 -20.26 -11.29 -14.09
N ARG A 128 -21.08 -10.70 -13.21
CA ARG A 128 -22.53 -10.64 -13.36
C ARG A 128 -22.95 -9.97 -14.67
N GLU A 129 -22.33 -8.86 -15.01
CA GLU A 129 -22.60 -8.12 -16.25
C GLU A 129 -22.28 -8.98 -17.47
N LEU A 130 -21.10 -9.61 -17.50
CA LEU A 130 -20.70 -10.52 -18.57
C LEU A 130 -21.67 -11.70 -18.69
N PHE A 131 -22.13 -12.27 -17.58
CA PHE A 131 -23.11 -13.35 -17.58
C PHE A 131 -24.45 -12.92 -18.21
N PHE A 132 -24.97 -11.75 -17.85
CA PHE A 132 -26.23 -11.23 -18.42
C PHE A 132 -26.09 -10.87 -19.91
N HIS A 133 -24.87 -10.65 -20.41
CA HIS A 133 -24.58 -10.52 -21.83
C HIS A 133 -24.28 -11.87 -22.53
N ASN A 134 -24.68 -12.99 -21.91
CA ASN A 134 -24.54 -14.35 -22.42
C ASN A 134 -23.10 -14.84 -22.60
N HIS A 135 -22.13 -14.26 -21.86
CA HIS A 135 -20.79 -14.82 -21.79
C HIS A 135 -20.77 -16.00 -20.82
N SER A 136 -20.35 -17.18 -21.28
CA SER A 136 -20.28 -18.40 -20.46
C SER A 136 -18.86 -18.88 -20.18
N LYS A 137 -17.87 -18.32 -20.85
CA LYS A 137 -16.45 -18.62 -20.67
C LYS A 137 -15.73 -17.32 -20.33
N ILE A 138 -15.47 -17.10 -19.06
CA ILE A 138 -14.89 -15.87 -18.54
C ILE A 138 -13.57 -16.23 -17.86
N GLY A 139 -12.45 -15.70 -18.37
CA GLY A 139 -11.13 -15.81 -17.78
C GLY A 139 -10.82 -14.61 -16.88
N PHE A 140 -9.97 -14.81 -15.88
CA PHE A 140 -9.50 -13.76 -14.97
C PHE A 140 -7.98 -13.70 -14.96
N ILE A 141 -7.42 -12.56 -15.35
CA ILE A 141 -5.97 -12.32 -15.24
C ILE A 141 -5.71 -11.76 -13.86
N ALA A 142 -5.21 -12.62 -12.97
CA ALA A 142 -4.85 -12.25 -11.61
C ALA A 142 -3.53 -11.47 -11.56
N GLY A 143 -3.31 -10.77 -10.45
CA GLY A 143 -2.02 -10.15 -10.12
C GLY A 143 -1.09 -11.14 -9.39
N ILE A 144 -0.15 -10.57 -8.60
CA ILE A 144 0.81 -11.35 -7.79
C ILE A 144 0.05 -12.15 -6.73
N PRO A 145 0.23 -13.49 -6.66
CA PRO A 145 -0.67 -14.38 -5.91
C PRO A 145 -0.76 -14.13 -4.40
N HIS A 146 0.32 -13.68 -3.76
CA HIS A 146 0.36 -13.46 -2.31
C HIS A 146 -0.14 -12.08 -1.87
N ILE A 147 -0.38 -11.15 -2.80
CA ILE A 147 -0.87 -9.81 -2.48
C ILE A 147 -2.35 -9.87 -2.11
N SER A 148 -2.70 -9.26 -0.99
CA SER A 148 -4.06 -9.26 -0.43
C SER A 148 -5.13 -8.84 -1.43
N THR A 149 -4.91 -7.77 -2.18
CA THR A 149 -5.84 -7.30 -3.20
C THR A 149 -6.04 -8.28 -4.34
N THR A 150 -5.01 -9.05 -4.71
CA THR A 150 -5.12 -10.15 -5.68
C THR A 150 -5.96 -11.29 -5.11
N ILE A 151 -5.68 -11.69 -3.87
CA ILE A 151 -6.43 -12.76 -3.18
C ILE A 151 -7.91 -12.41 -3.13
N ASP A 152 -8.26 -11.18 -2.74
CA ASP A 152 -9.64 -10.73 -2.64
C ASP A 152 -10.36 -10.74 -4.00
N ARG A 153 -9.67 -10.29 -5.04
CA ARG A 153 -10.20 -10.27 -6.42
C ARG A 153 -10.43 -11.68 -6.96
N VAL A 154 -9.48 -12.59 -6.72
CA VAL A 154 -9.61 -14.00 -7.13
C VAL A 154 -10.77 -14.66 -6.39
N LYS A 155 -10.90 -14.47 -5.07
CA LYS A 155 -12.03 -14.98 -4.30
C LYS A 155 -13.36 -14.46 -4.84
N ALA A 156 -13.44 -13.17 -5.14
CA ALA A 156 -14.67 -12.57 -5.69
C ALA A 156 -15.03 -13.12 -7.08
N TYR A 157 -14.01 -13.32 -7.94
CA TYR A 157 -14.19 -13.96 -9.24
C TYR A 157 -14.74 -15.39 -9.08
N GLN A 158 -14.09 -16.22 -8.25
CA GLN A 158 -14.48 -17.60 -8.02
C GLN A 158 -15.92 -17.69 -7.45
N GLN A 159 -16.26 -16.82 -6.51
CA GLN A 159 -17.60 -16.76 -5.94
C GLN A 159 -18.66 -16.43 -7.00
N ALA A 160 -18.41 -15.41 -7.83
CA ALA A 160 -19.31 -15.04 -8.90
C ALA A 160 -19.49 -16.17 -9.94
N MET A 161 -18.38 -16.83 -10.34
CA MET A 161 -18.45 -17.98 -11.25
C MET A 161 -19.31 -19.12 -10.67
N LEU A 162 -19.17 -19.40 -9.38
CA LEU A 162 -19.96 -20.41 -8.68
C LEU A 162 -21.46 -20.04 -8.65
N ASP A 163 -21.78 -18.81 -8.26
CA ASP A 163 -23.16 -18.34 -8.11
C ASP A 163 -23.91 -18.36 -9.45
N PHE A 164 -23.23 -18.01 -10.54
CA PHE A 164 -23.79 -18.05 -11.90
C PHE A 164 -23.64 -19.42 -12.58
N LYS A 165 -23.12 -20.44 -11.87
CA LYS A 165 -22.89 -21.81 -12.38
C LYS A 165 -22.03 -21.82 -13.67
N LEU A 166 -21.05 -20.94 -13.72
CA LEU A 166 -20.11 -20.86 -14.83
C LEU A 166 -18.87 -21.74 -14.55
N PRO A 167 -18.25 -22.33 -15.59
CA PRO A 167 -17.04 -23.13 -15.41
C PRO A 167 -15.85 -22.23 -15.03
N VAL A 168 -15.14 -22.56 -13.94
CA VAL A 168 -13.82 -22.00 -13.67
C VAL A 168 -12.84 -22.75 -14.57
N LEU A 169 -12.20 -22.03 -15.47
CA LEU A 169 -11.19 -22.57 -16.38
C LEU A 169 -9.81 -22.48 -15.69
N ASP A 170 -9.04 -23.56 -15.77
CA ASP A 170 -7.67 -23.63 -15.27
C ASP A 170 -6.71 -22.78 -16.12
#